data_49c841214525e1107c73ed313411b7f5
#
_entry.id   49c841214525e1107c73ed313411b7f5
#
_cell.length_a   1.000
_cell.length_b   1.000
_cell.length_c   1.000
_cell.angle_alpha   90.00
_cell.angle_beta   90.00
_cell.angle_gamma   90.00
#
_symmetry.space_group_name_H-M   'P 1'
#
loop_
_entity.id
_entity.type
_entity.pdbx_description
1 polymer ?
#
loop_
_entity_poly.entity_id
_entity_poly.type
_entity_poly.pdbx_seq_one_letter_code
_entity_poly.pdbx_strand_id
1 'polypeptide(L)'
;MPKAPARFYYKGSRLKQLRAFCHAARLGSVSRAAEALFLSQPAVSLQLGALEAEFGAQLFERQGRRLALTAEGQTLYDMARPLVDGLDALEGQFKDRLRGLSSGELNIAAGSSTILYFLPTLVQAFRDAHPEVQLKLHNVTGRDGLALLRSDGVDLAVGSMLDVPNDIDYAPVRSYDPMLIAPLGHPLATRHPLTLEDLSPYGLILPPQRQTTYRLVDLVFQQHRVPYTVALEVGGWEIIKQYVSMGLGISIVTGICLTQADHERLAVRNLRAYFPPRSYGVVIRKGRFLSPPARAFVDLVKPSLFTRRDWYESGHSER
;
A
#
# COMPACT_ATOMS: atom_id res chain seq x y z
N MET A 1 29.56 -26.42 27.15
CA MET A 1 30.71 -25.99 26.30
C MET A 1 30.33 -24.71 25.58
N PRO A 2 31.07 -23.62 25.70
CA PRO A 2 30.77 -22.39 24.98
C PRO A 2 31.00 -22.60 23.49
N LYS A 3 29.99 -22.26 22.65
CA LYS A 3 30.11 -22.26 21.20
C LYS A 3 31.20 -21.25 20.79
N ALA A 4 32.17 -21.73 20.00
CA ALA A 4 33.20 -20.90 19.42
C ALA A 4 32.55 -19.71 18.64
N PRO A 5 33.15 -18.49 18.69
CA PRO A 5 32.63 -17.35 17.95
C PRO A 5 32.61 -17.68 16.46
N ALA A 6 31.51 -17.31 15.80
CA ALA A 6 31.34 -17.51 14.37
C ALA A 6 32.52 -16.90 13.63
N ARG A 7 33.39 -17.70 13.05
CA ARG A 7 34.48 -17.25 12.19
C ARG A 7 33.86 -16.67 10.95
N PHE A 8 33.97 -15.35 10.78
CA PHE A 8 33.63 -14.68 9.52
C PHE A 8 34.57 -15.24 8.42
N TYR A 9 34.06 -16.20 7.68
CA TYR A 9 34.79 -16.74 6.53
C TYR A 9 34.72 -15.76 5.37
N TYR A 10 35.78 -15.01 5.13
CA TYR A 10 35.95 -14.14 3.96
C TYR A 10 35.85 -14.86 2.60
N LYS A 11 35.89 -16.19 2.59
CA LYS A 11 35.93 -17.02 1.37
C LYS A 11 34.54 -17.33 0.78
N GLY A 12 33.48 -17.21 1.52
CA GLY A 12 32.10 -17.39 1.01
C GLY A 12 31.42 -16.04 0.84
N SER A 13 31.10 -15.64 -0.38
CA SER A 13 30.37 -14.39 -0.59
C SER A 13 28.91 -14.59 -0.20
N ARG A 14 28.59 -14.48 1.10
CA ARG A 14 27.21 -14.55 1.63
C ARG A 14 26.28 -13.64 0.87
N LEU A 15 26.75 -12.47 0.43
CA LEU A 15 25.97 -11.55 -0.39
C LEU A 15 25.55 -12.16 -1.74
N LYS A 16 26.43 -12.92 -2.42
CA LYS A 16 26.08 -13.60 -3.67
C LYS A 16 25.04 -14.69 -3.42
N GLN A 17 25.17 -15.42 -2.31
CA GLN A 17 24.21 -16.46 -1.93
C GLN A 17 22.83 -15.84 -1.60
N LEU A 18 22.78 -14.77 -0.80
CA LEU A 18 21.56 -14.08 -0.48
C LEU A 18 20.90 -13.42 -1.71
N ARG A 19 21.69 -12.85 -2.64
CA ARG A 19 21.16 -12.36 -3.92
C ARG A 19 20.53 -13.50 -4.73
N ALA A 20 21.23 -14.61 -4.90
CA ALA A 20 20.71 -15.77 -5.62
C ALA A 20 19.41 -16.29 -4.98
N PHE A 21 19.37 -16.36 -3.65
CA PHE A 21 18.21 -16.75 -2.87
C PHE A 21 17.03 -15.80 -3.06
N CYS A 22 17.23 -14.50 -2.88
CA CYS A 22 16.16 -13.51 -3.02
C CYS A 22 15.60 -13.46 -4.45
N HIS A 23 16.46 -13.57 -5.49
CA HIS A 23 16.00 -13.63 -6.87
C HIS A 23 15.23 -14.91 -7.19
N ALA A 24 15.70 -16.08 -6.70
CA ALA A 24 15.01 -17.35 -6.89
C ALA A 24 13.62 -17.36 -6.22
N ALA A 25 13.53 -16.81 -5.00
CA ALA A 25 12.27 -16.64 -4.27
C ALA A 25 11.30 -15.74 -5.02
N ARG A 26 11.75 -14.55 -5.44
CA ARG A 26 10.92 -13.56 -6.14
C ARG A 26 10.38 -14.07 -7.48
N LEU A 27 11.22 -14.79 -8.24
CA LEU A 27 10.88 -15.28 -9.57
C LEU A 27 10.23 -16.66 -9.56
N GLY A 28 10.26 -17.38 -8.43
CA GLY A 28 9.75 -18.75 -8.31
C GLY A 28 10.44 -19.76 -9.23
N SER A 29 11.71 -19.50 -9.61
CA SER A 29 12.44 -20.28 -10.59
C SER A 29 13.94 -20.00 -10.51
N VAL A 30 14.74 -21.08 -10.38
CA VAL A 30 16.20 -20.98 -10.40
C VAL A 30 16.73 -20.53 -11.77
N SER A 31 16.11 -20.99 -12.87
CA SER A 31 16.54 -20.61 -14.22
C SER A 31 16.31 -19.11 -14.49
N ARG A 32 15.15 -18.58 -14.14
CA ARG A 32 14.86 -17.14 -14.27
C ARG A 32 15.72 -16.28 -13.35
N ALA A 33 16.05 -16.80 -12.16
CA ALA A 33 16.99 -16.12 -11.26
C ALA A 33 18.41 -16.08 -11.87
N ALA A 34 18.84 -17.16 -12.52
CA ALA A 34 20.13 -17.22 -13.21
C ALA A 34 20.21 -16.21 -14.36
N GLU A 35 19.18 -16.13 -15.19
CA GLU A 35 19.06 -15.12 -16.25
C GLU A 35 19.13 -13.70 -15.69
N ALA A 36 18.34 -13.40 -14.64
CA ALA A 36 18.31 -12.08 -14.02
C ALA A 36 19.62 -11.65 -13.37
N LEU A 37 20.43 -12.63 -12.94
CA LEU A 37 21.73 -12.40 -12.31
C LEU A 37 22.91 -12.52 -13.29
N PHE A 38 22.65 -12.80 -14.58
CA PHE A 38 23.68 -13.08 -15.58
C PHE A 38 24.61 -14.22 -15.17
N LEU A 39 24.04 -15.28 -14.58
CA LEU A 39 24.75 -16.47 -14.11
C LEU A 39 24.22 -17.74 -14.81
N SER A 40 24.97 -18.83 -14.74
CA SER A 40 24.46 -20.13 -15.13
C SER A 40 23.54 -20.72 -14.04
N GLN A 41 22.55 -21.52 -14.45
CA GLN A 41 21.65 -22.19 -13.48
C GLN A 41 22.40 -23.06 -12.46
N PRO A 42 23.45 -23.85 -12.85
CA PRO A 42 24.27 -24.58 -11.88
C PRO A 42 24.96 -23.68 -10.85
N ALA A 43 25.43 -22.49 -11.26
CA ALA A 43 26.05 -21.53 -10.36
C ALA A 43 25.05 -21.02 -9.30
N VAL A 44 23.81 -20.68 -9.71
CA VAL A 44 22.75 -20.27 -8.79
C VAL A 44 22.38 -21.44 -7.87
N SER A 45 22.21 -22.66 -8.39
CA SER A 45 21.91 -23.84 -7.58
C SER A 45 23.00 -24.12 -6.52
N LEU A 46 24.27 -23.94 -6.87
CA LEU A 46 25.39 -24.07 -5.94
C LEU A 46 25.32 -23.01 -4.81
N GLN A 47 24.96 -21.74 -5.15
CA GLN A 47 24.80 -20.68 -4.16
C GLN A 47 23.65 -20.98 -3.19
N LEU A 48 22.52 -21.50 -3.69
CA LEU A 48 21.37 -21.87 -2.87
C LEU A 48 21.72 -23.04 -1.94
N GLY A 49 22.33 -24.11 -2.46
CA GLY A 49 22.74 -25.25 -1.63
C GLY A 49 23.77 -24.88 -0.55
N ALA A 50 24.69 -23.94 -0.88
CA ALA A 50 25.65 -23.44 0.09
C ALA A 50 24.97 -22.62 1.21
N LEU A 51 23.93 -21.84 0.87
CA LEU A 51 23.16 -21.08 1.83
C LEU A 51 22.34 -22.01 2.75
N GLU A 52 21.67 -23.01 2.18
CA GLU A 52 20.94 -24.04 2.95
C GLU A 52 21.83 -24.80 3.91
N ALA A 53 23.02 -25.18 3.45
CA ALA A 53 24.02 -25.84 4.31
C ALA A 53 24.51 -24.92 5.44
N GLU A 54 24.70 -23.63 5.18
CA GLU A 54 25.15 -22.66 6.19
C GLU A 54 24.08 -22.42 7.27
N PHE A 55 22.81 -22.31 6.87
CA PHE A 55 21.69 -22.10 7.81
C PHE A 55 21.16 -23.41 8.42
N GLY A 56 21.58 -24.57 7.89
CA GLY A 56 21.14 -25.88 8.36
C GLY A 56 19.65 -26.12 8.14
N ALA A 57 19.05 -25.46 7.13
CA ALA A 57 17.63 -25.52 6.83
C ALA A 57 17.39 -25.58 5.33
N GLN A 58 16.37 -26.31 4.92
CA GLN A 58 15.86 -26.27 3.56
C GLN A 58 15.06 -25.00 3.36
N LEU A 59 15.45 -24.17 2.39
CA LEU A 59 14.84 -22.86 2.15
C LEU A 59 13.80 -22.89 1.03
N PHE A 60 13.90 -23.90 0.14
CA PHE A 60 12.98 -24.09 -0.97
C PHE A 60 12.36 -25.49 -0.98
N GLU A 61 11.12 -25.56 -1.43
CA GLU A 61 10.42 -26.79 -1.77
C GLU A 61 9.88 -26.74 -3.20
N ARG A 62 9.56 -27.90 -3.78
CA ARG A 62 8.93 -27.98 -5.09
C ARG A 62 7.43 -28.15 -4.94
N GLN A 63 6.67 -27.19 -5.40
CA GLN A 63 5.23 -27.29 -5.56
C GLN A 63 4.89 -27.49 -7.04
N GLY A 64 4.87 -28.74 -7.48
CA GLY A 64 4.72 -29.09 -8.90
C GLY A 64 5.89 -28.57 -9.74
N ARG A 65 5.62 -27.66 -10.68
CA ARG A 65 6.65 -27.04 -11.55
C ARG A 65 7.23 -25.74 -10.99
N ARG A 66 6.74 -25.24 -9.86
CA ARG A 66 7.20 -23.99 -9.25
C ARG A 66 8.11 -24.24 -8.07
N LEU A 67 9.06 -23.35 -7.89
CA LEU A 67 9.88 -23.24 -6.71
C LEU A 67 9.13 -22.37 -5.68
N ALA A 68 8.90 -22.92 -4.49
CA ALA A 68 8.25 -22.21 -3.39
C ALA A 68 9.19 -22.13 -2.19
N LEU A 69 9.01 -21.12 -1.34
CA LEU A 69 9.73 -21.03 -0.06
C LEU A 69 9.12 -21.98 0.97
N THR A 70 9.98 -22.59 1.79
CA THR A 70 9.58 -23.22 3.05
C THR A 70 9.25 -22.14 4.10
N ALA A 71 8.78 -22.52 5.28
CA ALA A 71 8.55 -21.57 6.39
C ALA A 71 9.87 -20.90 6.83
N GLU A 72 10.96 -21.68 6.89
CA GLU A 72 12.31 -21.19 7.17
C GLU A 72 12.81 -20.30 6.04
N GLY A 73 12.54 -20.67 4.78
CA GLY A 73 12.84 -19.88 3.60
C GLY A 73 12.10 -18.54 3.60
N GLN A 74 10.82 -18.53 3.98
CA GLN A 74 10.06 -17.28 4.09
C GLN A 74 10.65 -16.36 5.16
N THR A 75 10.98 -16.93 6.33
CA THR A 75 11.61 -16.17 7.42
C THR A 75 12.93 -15.54 6.96
N LEU A 76 13.80 -16.32 6.32
CA LEU A 76 15.06 -15.79 5.80
C LEU A 76 14.85 -14.76 4.70
N TYR A 77 13.86 -14.97 3.82
CA TYR A 77 13.53 -14.02 2.74
C TYR A 77 13.12 -12.66 3.28
N ASP A 78 12.25 -12.63 4.29
CA ASP A 78 11.77 -11.39 4.91
C ASP A 78 12.92 -10.61 5.57
N MET A 79 13.92 -11.31 6.14
CA MET A 79 15.12 -10.71 6.73
C MET A 79 16.17 -10.29 5.69
N ALA A 80 16.41 -11.12 4.68
CA ALA A 80 17.50 -10.92 3.73
C ALA A 80 17.17 -9.93 2.61
N ARG A 81 15.92 -9.94 2.16
CA ARG A 81 15.44 -9.10 1.06
C ARG A 81 15.76 -7.61 1.25
N PRO A 82 15.44 -6.96 2.40
CA PRO A 82 15.73 -5.54 2.56
C PRO A 82 17.24 -5.22 2.53
N LEU A 83 18.07 -6.16 2.96
CA LEU A 83 19.52 -6.00 2.92
C LEU A 83 20.08 -6.11 1.50
N VAL A 84 19.60 -7.08 0.73
CA VAL A 84 19.97 -7.28 -0.68
C VAL A 84 19.50 -6.11 -1.53
N ASP A 85 18.24 -5.72 -1.42
CA ASP A 85 17.65 -4.60 -2.15
C ASP A 85 18.39 -3.28 -1.83
N GLY A 86 18.77 -3.06 -0.56
CA GLY A 86 19.54 -1.90 -0.13
C GLY A 86 20.94 -1.84 -0.76
N LEU A 87 21.62 -2.98 -0.84
CA LEU A 87 22.92 -3.06 -1.49
C LEU A 87 22.84 -2.92 -3.01
N ASP A 88 21.80 -3.45 -3.64
CA ASP A 88 21.58 -3.33 -5.09
C ASP A 88 21.23 -1.89 -5.48
N ALA A 89 20.52 -1.17 -4.61
CA ALA A 89 20.20 0.24 -4.80
C ALA A 89 21.35 1.21 -4.47
N LEU A 90 22.43 0.75 -3.81
CA LEU A 90 23.47 1.62 -3.26
C LEU A 90 24.16 2.49 -4.31
N GLU A 91 24.50 1.93 -5.47
CA GLU A 91 25.16 2.67 -6.55
C GLU A 91 24.26 3.79 -7.11
N GLY A 92 22.97 3.47 -7.35
CA GLY A 92 21.98 4.45 -7.78
C GLY A 92 21.83 5.57 -6.76
N GLN A 93 21.62 5.21 -5.48
CA GLN A 93 21.48 6.18 -4.39
C GLN A 93 22.73 7.06 -4.21
N PHE A 94 23.92 6.50 -4.38
CA PHE A 94 25.16 7.26 -4.31
C PHE A 94 25.25 8.29 -5.45
N LYS A 95 24.94 7.87 -6.68
CA LYS A 95 24.89 8.78 -7.84
C LYS A 95 23.83 9.87 -7.65
N ASP A 96 22.66 9.51 -7.16
CA ASP A 96 21.55 10.45 -6.90
C ASP A 96 21.93 11.46 -5.80
N ARG A 97 22.61 11.02 -4.74
CA ARG A 97 23.12 11.91 -3.70
C ARG A 97 24.20 12.87 -4.20
N LEU A 98 25.06 12.42 -5.10
CA LEU A 98 26.07 13.28 -5.72
C LEU A 98 25.47 14.30 -6.68
N ARG A 99 24.37 13.93 -7.37
CA ARG A 99 23.63 14.82 -8.27
C ARG A 99 22.69 15.78 -7.53
N GLY A 100 22.46 15.56 -6.23
CA GLY A 100 21.46 16.27 -5.44
C GLY A 100 20.03 15.80 -5.76
N LEU A 101 19.01 16.46 -5.18
CA LEU A 101 17.58 16.21 -5.45
C LEU A 101 17.14 16.67 -6.86
N SER A 102 18.10 17.03 -7.71
CA SER A 102 17.84 17.75 -8.95
C SER A 102 17.40 16.90 -10.14
N SER A 103 17.41 15.56 -10.04
CA SER A 103 16.93 14.71 -11.14
C SER A 103 16.55 13.32 -10.64
N GLY A 104 15.66 12.65 -11.33
CA GLY A 104 15.22 11.30 -11.02
C GLY A 104 13.75 11.08 -11.35
N GLU A 105 13.27 9.90 -10.99
CA GLU A 105 11.87 9.51 -11.17
C GLU A 105 11.25 9.20 -9.80
N LEU A 106 10.00 9.60 -9.59
CA LEU A 106 9.20 9.26 -8.42
C LEU A 106 7.91 8.59 -8.86
N ASN A 107 7.77 7.31 -8.54
CA ASN A 107 6.60 6.50 -8.87
C ASN A 107 5.73 6.31 -7.65
N ILE A 108 4.49 6.79 -7.69
CA ILE A 108 3.52 6.71 -6.60
C ILE A 108 2.30 5.91 -7.05
N ALA A 109 1.96 4.83 -6.32
CA ALA A 109 0.71 4.12 -6.50
C ALA A 109 -0.38 4.74 -5.62
N ALA A 110 -1.56 4.98 -6.20
CA ALA A 110 -2.71 5.46 -5.44
C ALA A 110 -4.02 5.09 -6.13
N GLY A 111 -5.10 4.99 -5.38
CA GLY A 111 -6.44 4.85 -5.94
C GLY A 111 -6.97 6.19 -6.47
N SER A 112 -7.96 6.12 -7.38
CA SER A 112 -8.55 7.31 -8.06
C SER A 112 -8.95 8.42 -7.08
N SER A 113 -9.59 8.08 -5.96
CA SER A 113 -9.98 9.08 -4.95
C SER A 113 -8.79 9.77 -4.29
N THR A 114 -7.71 9.03 -4.04
CA THR A 114 -6.49 9.61 -3.47
C THR A 114 -5.83 10.55 -4.47
N ILE A 115 -5.75 10.13 -5.75
CA ILE A 115 -5.19 10.95 -6.83
C ILE A 115 -6.03 12.22 -7.04
N LEU A 116 -7.35 12.11 -6.96
CA LEU A 116 -8.25 13.23 -7.27
C LEU A 116 -8.38 14.23 -6.11
N TYR A 117 -8.39 13.76 -4.85
CA TYR A 117 -8.77 14.64 -3.73
C TYR A 117 -7.68 14.84 -2.68
N PHE A 118 -6.69 13.93 -2.58
CA PHE A 118 -5.65 14.01 -1.57
C PHE A 118 -4.31 14.49 -2.13
N LEU A 119 -3.91 13.97 -3.29
CA LEU A 119 -2.59 14.24 -3.87
C LEU A 119 -2.44 15.58 -4.59
N PRO A 120 -3.45 16.28 -5.15
CA PRO A 120 -3.21 17.38 -6.04
C PRO A 120 -2.36 18.51 -5.45
N THR A 121 -2.65 18.96 -4.23
CA THR A 121 -1.89 20.01 -3.53
C THR A 121 -0.47 19.55 -3.18
N LEU A 122 -0.29 18.28 -2.82
CA LEU A 122 1.02 17.69 -2.50
C LEU A 122 1.88 17.56 -3.76
N VAL A 123 1.27 17.10 -4.86
CA VAL A 123 1.94 16.99 -6.17
C VAL A 123 2.37 18.36 -6.68
N GLN A 124 1.51 19.36 -6.56
CA GLN A 124 1.84 20.74 -6.93
C GLN A 124 3.05 21.25 -6.13
N ALA A 125 2.97 21.17 -4.81
CA ALA A 125 4.05 21.61 -3.93
C ALA A 125 5.36 20.86 -4.17
N PHE A 126 5.29 19.55 -4.44
CA PHE A 126 6.45 18.74 -4.77
C PHE A 126 7.09 19.17 -6.10
N ARG A 127 6.28 19.38 -7.14
CA ARG A 127 6.77 19.83 -8.45
C ARG A 127 7.40 21.21 -8.40
N ASP A 128 6.83 22.11 -7.61
CA ASP A 128 7.37 23.47 -7.43
C ASP A 128 8.75 23.43 -6.73
N ALA A 129 8.92 22.52 -5.77
CA ALA A 129 10.19 22.34 -5.04
C ALA A 129 11.23 21.52 -5.82
N HIS A 130 10.78 20.60 -6.70
CA HIS A 130 11.64 19.63 -7.39
C HIS A 130 11.26 19.52 -8.89
N PRO A 131 11.41 20.58 -9.69
CA PRO A 131 10.94 20.64 -11.07
C PRO A 131 11.61 19.62 -12.01
N GLU A 132 12.84 19.19 -11.70
CA GLU A 132 13.61 18.22 -12.48
C GLU A 132 13.24 16.75 -12.18
N VAL A 133 12.40 16.50 -11.16
CA VAL A 133 11.97 15.14 -10.82
C VAL A 133 10.75 14.75 -11.64
N GLN A 134 10.85 13.67 -12.41
CA GLN A 134 9.72 13.12 -13.15
C GLN A 134 8.79 12.37 -12.17
N LEU A 135 7.61 12.93 -11.90
CA LEU A 135 6.61 12.29 -11.04
C LEU A 135 5.62 11.50 -11.88
N LYS A 136 5.40 10.22 -11.52
CA LYS A 136 4.42 9.32 -12.13
C LYS A 136 3.41 8.83 -11.09
N LEU A 137 2.13 9.02 -11.39
CA LEU A 137 1.03 8.51 -10.57
C LEU A 137 0.43 7.27 -11.23
N HIS A 138 0.49 6.15 -10.53
CA HIS A 138 -0.10 4.89 -10.96
C HIS A 138 -1.49 4.74 -10.34
N ASN A 139 -2.54 4.91 -11.16
CA ASN A 139 -3.92 4.73 -10.70
C ASN A 139 -4.27 3.26 -10.61
N VAL A 140 -4.29 2.72 -9.41
CA VAL A 140 -4.45 1.29 -9.14
C VAL A 140 -5.36 1.02 -7.95
N THR A 141 -5.87 -0.21 -7.84
CA THR A 141 -6.57 -0.67 -6.63
C THR A 141 -5.58 -0.88 -5.48
N GLY A 142 -6.06 -0.92 -4.23
CA GLY A 142 -5.19 -1.17 -3.08
C GLY A 142 -4.41 -2.49 -3.18
N ARG A 143 -5.02 -3.54 -3.74
CA ARG A 143 -4.35 -4.84 -3.97
C ARG A 143 -3.22 -4.72 -4.99
N ASP A 144 -3.48 -4.07 -6.11
CA ASP A 144 -2.51 -3.89 -7.17
C ASP A 144 -1.39 -2.95 -6.73
N GLY A 145 -1.71 -1.91 -5.95
CA GLY A 145 -0.74 -1.01 -5.33
C GLY A 145 0.23 -1.75 -4.39
N LEU A 146 -0.28 -2.68 -3.57
CA LEU A 146 0.57 -3.54 -2.74
C LEU A 146 1.44 -4.48 -3.59
N ALA A 147 0.91 -5.02 -4.68
CA ALA A 147 1.69 -5.85 -5.59
C ALA A 147 2.82 -5.05 -6.25
N LEU A 148 2.56 -3.81 -6.68
CA LEU A 148 3.58 -2.90 -7.23
C LEU A 148 4.65 -2.54 -6.18
N LEU A 149 4.27 -2.27 -4.94
CA LEU A 149 5.23 -2.03 -3.84
C LEU A 149 6.12 -3.25 -3.60
N ARG A 150 5.55 -4.46 -3.62
CA ARG A 150 6.28 -5.71 -3.41
C ARG A 150 7.22 -6.07 -4.54
N SER A 151 6.89 -5.70 -5.77
CA SER A 151 7.72 -5.92 -6.96
C SER A 151 8.67 -4.77 -7.29
N ASP A 152 8.72 -3.73 -6.43
CA ASP A 152 9.48 -2.51 -6.64
C ASP A 152 9.09 -1.70 -7.90
N GLY A 153 7.87 -1.94 -8.40
CA GLY A 153 7.29 -1.20 -9.51
C GLY A 153 6.90 0.25 -9.19
N VAL A 154 6.82 0.60 -7.91
CA VAL A 154 6.61 1.97 -7.42
C VAL A 154 7.45 2.23 -6.18
N ASP A 155 7.78 3.49 -5.90
CA ASP A 155 8.58 3.88 -4.75
C ASP A 155 7.81 3.84 -3.44
N LEU A 156 6.57 4.31 -3.48
CA LEU A 156 5.64 4.33 -2.37
C LEU A 156 4.20 4.27 -2.89
N ALA A 157 3.27 4.03 -1.99
CA ALA A 157 1.86 4.24 -2.28
C ALA A 157 1.25 5.24 -1.31
N VAL A 158 0.16 5.88 -1.74
CA VAL A 158 -0.65 6.76 -0.89
C VAL A 158 -2.09 6.27 -0.93
N GLY A 159 -2.67 6.07 0.24
CA GLY A 159 -4.03 5.55 0.31
C GLY A 159 -4.49 5.21 1.70
N SER A 160 -5.59 4.47 1.77
CA SER A 160 -6.17 3.99 3.02
C SER A 160 -5.95 2.49 3.17
N MET A 161 -5.57 2.08 4.36
CA MET A 161 -5.46 0.67 4.75
C MET A 161 -6.37 0.39 5.95
N LEU A 162 -7.14 -0.69 5.90
CA LEU A 162 -7.92 -1.20 7.04
C LEU A 162 -7.12 -2.27 7.80
N ASP A 163 -6.38 -3.05 7.05
CA ASP A 163 -5.49 -4.09 7.54
C ASP A 163 -4.10 -3.85 6.94
N VAL A 164 -3.07 -3.80 7.78
CA VAL A 164 -1.70 -3.51 7.37
C VAL A 164 -0.92 -4.82 7.37
N PRO A 165 -0.52 -5.33 6.20
CA PRO A 165 0.30 -6.53 6.12
C PRO A 165 1.63 -6.38 6.86
N ASN A 166 2.18 -7.49 7.36
CA ASN A 166 3.41 -7.49 8.15
C ASN A 166 4.63 -6.94 7.39
N ASP A 167 4.63 -7.01 6.06
CA ASP A 167 5.70 -6.52 5.17
C ASP A 167 5.53 -5.04 4.77
N ILE A 168 4.54 -4.36 5.32
CA ILE A 168 4.18 -2.98 4.97
C ILE A 168 4.26 -2.09 6.21
N ASP A 169 4.78 -0.88 6.00
CA ASP A 169 4.68 0.23 6.92
C ASP A 169 3.60 1.19 6.42
N TYR A 170 2.68 1.54 7.31
CA TYR A 170 1.60 2.48 7.02
C TYR A 170 1.64 3.66 7.99
N ALA A 171 1.76 4.85 7.45
CA ALA A 171 1.76 6.09 8.23
C ALA A 171 0.50 6.91 7.92
N PRO A 172 -0.55 6.86 8.75
CA PRO A 172 -1.74 7.66 8.56
C PRO A 172 -1.42 9.15 8.71
N VAL A 173 -1.99 9.97 7.81
CA VAL A 173 -1.80 11.41 7.74
C VAL A 173 -3.08 12.15 8.07
N ARG A 174 -4.19 11.76 7.45
CA ARG A 174 -5.49 12.40 7.63
C ARG A 174 -6.62 11.39 7.62
N SER A 175 -7.59 11.61 8.52
CA SER A 175 -8.80 10.79 8.60
C SER A 175 -10.01 11.56 8.11
N TYR A 176 -10.92 10.83 7.47
CA TYR A 176 -12.16 11.37 6.92
C TYR A 176 -13.35 10.55 7.42
N ASP A 177 -14.40 11.23 7.82
CA ASP A 177 -15.63 10.59 8.28
C ASP A 177 -16.40 9.94 7.12
N PRO A 178 -17.14 8.87 7.39
CA PRO A 178 -18.15 8.34 6.48
C PRO A 178 -19.33 9.31 6.39
N MET A 179 -19.79 9.57 5.17
CA MET A 179 -20.84 10.55 4.89
C MET A 179 -21.96 9.90 4.08
N LEU A 180 -23.20 10.11 4.49
CA LEU A 180 -24.36 9.91 3.63
C LEU A 180 -24.41 11.05 2.63
N ILE A 181 -24.68 10.75 1.38
CA ILE A 181 -25.06 11.69 0.35
C ILE A 181 -26.44 11.34 -0.22
N ALA A 182 -27.27 12.33 -0.41
CA ALA A 182 -28.60 12.22 -0.97
C ALA A 182 -28.89 13.44 -1.89
N PRO A 183 -29.94 13.41 -2.75
CA PRO A 183 -30.33 14.58 -3.51
C PRO A 183 -30.64 15.77 -2.61
N LEU A 184 -30.51 17.01 -3.13
CA LEU A 184 -30.98 18.19 -2.40
C LEU A 184 -32.49 18.08 -2.11
N GLY A 185 -32.87 18.48 -0.90
CA GLY A 185 -34.29 18.40 -0.47
C GLY A 185 -34.75 16.99 -0.06
N HIS A 186 -33.85 15.99 -0.08
CA HIS A 186 -34.18 14.63 0.37
C HIS A 186 -34.59 14.61 1.86
N PRO A 187 -35.60 13.83 2.28
CA PRO A 187 -36.08 13.77 3.68
C PRO A 187 -34.96 13.51 4.70
N LEU A 188 -33.93 12.71 4.35
CA LEU A 188 -32.81 12.44 5.21
C LEU A 188 -31.92 13.67 5.49
N ALA A 189 -32.01 14.73 4.71
CA ALA A 189 -31.21 15.93 4.91
C ALA A 189 -31.49 16.60 6.27
N THR A 190 -32.73 16.60 6.72
CA THR A 190 -33.18 17.25 7.95
C THR A 190 -33.53 16.28 9.08
N ARG A 191 -33.46 15.00 8.83
CA ARG A 191 -33.78 13.95 9.81
C ARG A 191 -32.86 14.02 11.03
N HIS A 192 -33.40 14.09 12.24
CA HIS A 192 -32.69 14.06 13.51
C HIS A 192 -33.44 13.25 14.58
N PRO A 193 -32.81 12.28 15.25
CA PRO A 193 -31.52 11.67 14.88
C PRO A 193 -31.62 10.94 13.53
N LEU A 194 -30.50 10.80 12.82
CA LEU A 194 -30.41 9.98 11.62
C LEU A 194 -29.96 8.57 12.04
N THR A 195 -30.74 7.56 11.68
CA THR A 195 -30.43 6.15 11.99
C THR A 195 -30.23 5.33 10.71
N LEU A 196 -29.69 4.09 10.84
CA LEU A 196 -29.54 3.21 9.70
C LEU A 196 -30.89 2.75 9.15
N GLU A 197 -31.90 2.59 10.02
CA GLU A 197 -33.27 2.24 9.66
C GLU A 197 -33.88 3.31 8.77
N ASP A 198 -33.56 4.60 8.98
CA ASP A 198 -34.01 5.69 8.11
C ASP A 198 -33.48 5.56 6.67
N LEU A 199 -32.34 4.90 6.48
CA LEU A 199 -31.74 4.66 5.16
C LEU A 199 -32.38 3.47 4.44
N SER A 200 -32.91 2.50 5.18
CA SER A 200 -33.42 1.23 4.66
C SER A 200 -34.46 1.35 3.53
N PRO A 201 -35.41 2.32 3.57
CA PRO A 201 -36.40 2.47 2.51
C PRO A 201 -35.82 2.96 1.17
N TYR A 202 -34.60 3.48 1.15
CA TYR A 202 -33.98 4.07 -0.03
C TYR A 202 -32.95 3.14 -0.64
N GLY A 203 -32.94 3.06 -1.97
CA GLY A 203 -31.92 2.28 -2.68
C GLY A 203 -30.52 2.89 -2.55
N LEU A 204 -29.55 2.08 -2.17
CA LEU A 204 -28.15 2.50 -2.08
C LEU A 204 -27.47 2.41 -3.44
N ILE A 205 -26.73 3.43 -3.82
CA ILE A 205 -25.77 3.40 -4.93
C ILE A 205 -24.41 3.08 -4.32
N LEU A 206 -23.85 1.92 -4.62
CA LEU A 206 -22.64 1.41 -4.01
C LEU A 206 -21.54 1.12 -5.04
N PRO A 207 -20.27 1.20 -4.63
CA PRO A 207 -19.17 0.72 -5.49
C PRO A 207 -19.23 -0.82 -5.62
N PRO A 208 -18.47 -1.43 -6.58
CA PRO A 208 -18.43 -2.87 -6.75
C PRO A 208 -18.13 -3.64 -5.46
N GLN A 209 -18.77 -4.79 -5.26
CA GLN A 209 -18.68 -5.63 -4.05
C GLN A 209 -17.26 -5.96 -3.61
N ARG A 210 -16.32 -6.06 -4.56
CA ARG A 210 -14.88 -6.27 -4.28
C ARG A 210 -14.19 -5.10 -3.58
N GLN A 211 -14.82 -3.91 -3.58
CA GLN A 211 -14.24 -2.72 -2.95
C GLN A 211 -14.54 -2.70 -1.45
N THR A 212 -13.59 -2.14 -0.70
CA THR A 212 -13.65 -2.07 0.76
C THR A 212 -14.89 -1.34 1.28
N THR A 213 -15.31 -0.28 0.59
CA THR A 213 -16.48 0.51 1.01
C THR A 213 -17.77 -0.31 0.95
N TYR A 214 -18.00 -1.09 -0.12
CA TYR A 214 -19.17 -1.97 -0.20
C TYR A 214 -19.19 -2.95 0.98
N ARG A 215 -18.07 -3.66 1.20
CA ARG A 215 -17.98 -4.66 2.28
C ARG A 215 -18.19 -4.04 3.67
N LEU A 216 -17.72 -2.81 3.88
CA LEU A 216 -17.94 -2.10 5.14
C LEU A 216 -19.41 -1.71 5.32
N VAL A 217 -20.08 -1.23 4.28
CA VAL A 217 -21.51 -0.93 4.31
C VAL A 217 -22.31 -2.19 4.61
N ASP A 218 -22.06 -3.26 3.88
CA ASP A 218 -22.73 -4.56 4.08
C ASP A 218 -22.54 -5.06 5.52
N LEU A 219 -21.29 -5.05 6.02
CA LEU A 219 -20.98 -5.48 7.39
C LEU A 219 -21.77 -4.67 8.44
N VAL A 220 -21.79 -3.34 8.32
CA VAL A 220 -22.46 -2.48 9.30
C VAL A 220 -23.97 -2.69 9.29
N PHE A 221 -24.59 -2.77 8.12
CA PHE A 221 -26.03 -3.05 8.02
C PHE A 221 -26.39 -4.43 8.57
N GLN A 222 -25.58 -5.46 8.32
CA GLN A 222 -25.74 -6.79 8.89
C GLN A 222 -25.59 -6.80 10.41
N GLN A 223 -24.57 -6.13 10.96
CA GLN A 223 -24.35 -6.02 12.42
C GLN A 223 -25.54 -5.38 13.13
N HIS A 224 -26.16 -4.37 12.53
CA HIS A 224 -27.33 -3.68 13.06
C HIS A 224 -28.66 -4.37 12.70
N ARG A 225 -28.61 -5.44 11.89
CA ARG A 225 -29.81 -6.18 11.39
C ARG A 225 -30.80 -5.27 10.64
N VAL A 226 -30.28 -4.27 9.94
CA VAL A 226 -31.07 -3.36 9.11
C VAL A 226 -31.00 -3.85 7.66
N PRO A 227 -32.14 -4.18 7.02
CA PRO A 227 -32.15 -4.54 5.61
C PRO A 227 -31.86 -3.32 4.74
N TYR A 228 -31.23 -3.54 3.59
CA TYR A 228 -31.03 -2.50 2.59
C TYR A 228 -31.15 -3.07 1.17
N THR A 229 -31.38 -2.21 0.20
CA THR A 229 -31.42 -2.58 -1.22
C THR A 229 -30.34 -1.81 -1.97
N VAL A 230 -29.72 -2.48 -2.96
CA VAL A 230 -28.79 -1.82 -3.88
C VAL A 230 -29.54 -1.40 -5.13
N ALA A 231 -29.69 -0.09 -5.32
CA ALA A 231 -30.35 0.47 -6.50
C ALA A 231 -29.42 0.44 -7.73
N LEU A 232 -28.12 0.65 -7.50
CA LEU A 232 -27.12 0.66 -8.57
C LEU A 232 -25.75 0.28 -8.00
N GLU A 233 -25.02 -0.58 -8.72
CA GLU A 233 -23.61 -0.86 -8.47
C GLU A 233 -22.76 -0.16 -9.54
N VAL A 234 -21.92 0.83 -9.14
CA VAL A 234 -21.05 1.57 -10.05
C VAL A 234 -19.81 2.08 -9.35
N GLY A 235 -18.66 2.00 -10.04
CA GLY A 235 -17.36 2.46 -9.51
C GLY A 235 -17.13 3.97 -9.76
N GLY A 236 -16.33 4.60 -8.86
CA GLY A 236 -15.95 6.01 -8.99
C GLY A 236 -16.86 6.96 -8.23
N TRP A 237 -16.26 7.72 -7.29
CA TRP A 237 -17.05 8.63 -6.44
C TRP A 237 -17.76 9.73 -7.21
N GLU A 238 -17.14 10.29 -8.25
CA GLU A 238 -17.76 11.32 -9.07
C GLU A 238 -19.00 10.79 -9.82
N ILE A 239 -18.91 9.53 -10.29
CA ILE A 239 -20.04 8.87 -10.95
C ILE A 239 -21.17 8.63 -9.93
N ILE A 240 -20.85 8.10 -8.75
CA ILE A 240 -21.82 7.88 -7.67
C ILE A 240 -22.51 9.19 -7.28
N LYS A 241 -21.74 10.28 -7.05
CA LYS A 241 -22.28 11.60 -6.73
C LYS A 241 -23.23 12.11 -7.81
N GLN A 242 -22.89 11.90 -9.06
CA GLN A 242 -23.74 12.30 -10.19
C GLN A 242 -25.09 11.56 -10.17
N TYR A 243 -25.09 10.24 -10.02
CA TYR A 243 -26.32 9.45 -9.97
C TYR A 243 -27.17 9.76 -8.73
N VAL A 244 -26.54 10.03 -7.58
CA VAL A 244 -27.24 10.50 -6.38
C VAL A 244 -27.90 11.85 -6.64
N SER A 245 -27.21 12.82 -7.24
CA SER A 245 -27.77 14.15 -7.53
C SER A 245 -28.97 14.10 -8.49
N MET A 246 -29.05 13.07 -9.34
CA MET A 246 -30.19 12.80 -10.25
C MET A 246 -31.39 12.12 -9.55
N GLY A 247 -31.26 11.77 -8.26
CA GLY A 247 -32.35 11.12 -7.50
C GLY A 247 -32.47 9.61 -7.70
N LEU A 248 -31.46 8.92 -8.27
CA LEU A 248 -31.51 7.48 -8.51
C LEU A 248 -31.30 6.64 -7.23
N GLY A 249 -30.96 7.27 -6.12
CA GLY A 249 -30.74 6.65 -4.83
C GLY A 249 -29.92 7.54 -3.92
N ILE A 250 -29.50 6.97 -2.79
CA ILE A 250 -28.58 7.59 -1.83
C ILE A 250 -27.27 6.82 -1.80
N SER A 251 -26.22 7.36 -1.21
CA SER A 251 -24.96 6.62 -1.07
C SER A 251 -24.23 6.94 0.21
N ILE A 252 -23.36 6.01 0.64
CA ILE A 252 -22.44 6.18 1.76
C ILE A 252 -21.03 6.29 1.17
N VAL A 253 -20.42 7.45 1.34
CA VAL A 253 -19.13 7.79 0.78
C VAL A 253 -18.12 8.15 1.89
N THR A 254 -16.86 8.19 1.57
CA THR A 254 -15.84 8.74 2.48
C THR A 254 -15.77 10.26 2.26
N GLY A 255 -15.71 11.03 3.34
CA GLY A 255 -15.68 12.50 3.28
C GLY A 255 -14.52 13.10 2.47
N ILE A 256 -13.49 12.31 2.15
CA ILE A 256 -12.40 12.74 1.27
C ILE A 256 -12.91 13.17 -0.13
N CYS A 257 -13.96 12.52 -0.62
CA CYS A 257 -14.48 12.78 -1.97
C CYS A 257 -15.46 13.96 -2.06
N LEU A 258 -15.77 14.60 -0.94
CA LEU A 258 -16.70 15.73 -0.91
C LEU A 258 -15.95 17.05 -0.98
N THR A 259 -16.36 17.88 -1.93
CA THR A 259 -15.88 19.25 -2.15
C THR A 259 -16.95 20.25 -1.77
N GLN A 260 -16.59 21.53 -1.68
CA GLN A 260 -17.58 22.60 -1.44
C GLN A 260 -18.69 22.59 -2.50
N ALA A 261 -18.36 22.38 -3.76
CA ALA A 261 -19.34 22.32 -4.85
C ALA A 261 -20.34 21.15 -4.71
N ASP A 262 -19.97 20.07 -4.03
CA ASP A 262 -20.91 18.97 -3.82
C ASP A 262 -22.04 19.34 -2.86
N HIS A 263 -21.84 20.24 -1.92
CA HIS A 263 -22.85 20.72 -1.00
C HIS A 263 -23.95 21.61 -1.69
N GLU A 264 -23.67 22.10 -2.91
CA GLU A 264 -24.64 22.84 -3.71
C GLU A 264 -25.65 21.94 -4.43
N ARG A 265 -25.32 20.64 -4.59
CA ARG A 265 -26.13 19.66 -5.33
C ARG A 265 -26.52 18.42 -4.54
N LEU A 266 -25.93 18.20 -3.37
CA LEU A 266 -26.16 17.04 -2.52
C LEU A 266 -26.43 17.48 -1.08
N ALA A 267 -27.39 16.80 -0.45
CA ALA A 267 -27.52 16.79 0.99
C ALA A 267 -26.46 15.84 1.57
N VAL A 268 -25.69 16.31 2.55
CA VAL A 268 -24.58 15.59 3.15
C VAL A 268 -24.80 15.43 4.65
N ARG A 269 -24.69 14.21 5.17
CA ARG A 269 -24.87 13.90 6.59
C ARG A 269 -23.75 13.00 7.10
N ASN A 270 -23.26 13.28 8.29
CA ASN A 270 -22.21 12.49 8.93
C ASN A 270 -22.77 11.17 9.49
N LEU A 271 -22.09 10.05 9.23
CA LEU A 271 -22.45 8.71 9.70
C LEU A 271 -21.39 8.10 10.65
N ARG A 272 -20.57 8.93 11.28
CA ARG A 272 -19.52 8.47 12.22
C ARG A 272 -20.05 7.66 13.40
N ALA A 273 -21.33 7.82 13.74
CA ALA A 273 -21.98 7.03 14.78
C ALA A 273 -22.06 5.53 14.43
N TYR A 274 -22.06 5.19 13.14
CA TYR A 274 -22.25 3.81 12.65
C TYR A 274 -21.01 3.25 11.94
N PHE A 275 -20.26 4.11 11.27
CA PHE A 275 -19.12 3.71 10.47
C PHE A 275 -17.83 4.33 11.00
N PRO A 276 -16.74 3.58 11.06
CA PRO A 276 -15.45 4.12 11.48
C PRO A 276 -14.91 5.14 10.45
N PRO A 277 -14.18 6.17 10.90
CA PRO A 277 -13.47 7.07 10.01
C PRO A 277 -12.40 6.32 9.24
N ARG A 278 -12.08 6.82 8.05
CA ARG A 278 -11.09 6.21 7.16
C ARG A 278 -9.85 7.08 7.06
N SER A 279 -8.72 6.54 7.50
CA SER A 279 -7.43 7.23 7.43
C SER A 279 -6.77 7.04 6.07
N TYR A 280 -6.14 8.09 5.57
CA TYR A 280 -5.31 8.09 4.37
C TYR A 280 -3.90 8.49 4.76
N GLY A 281 -2.92 7.86 4.15
CA GLY A 281 -1.53 8.07 4.51
C GLY A 281 -0.56 7.44 3.52
N VAL A 282 0.70 7.46 3.91
CA VAL A 282 1.82 6.90 3.15
C VAL A 282 1.94 5.40 3.46
N VAL A 283 2.17 4.62 2.42
CA VAL A 283 2.34 3.16 2.46
C VAL A 283 3.69 2.83 1.85
N ILE A 284 4.55 2.16 2.59
CA ILE A 284 5.90 1.81 2.16
C ILE A 284 6.17 0.34 2.49
N ARG A 285 6.93 -0.35 1.67
CA ARG A 285 7.41 -1.69 2.00
C ARG A 285 8.45 -1.61 3.12
N LYS A 286 8.29 -2.42 4.17
CA LYS A 286 9.26 -2.49 5.28
C LYS A 286 10.68 -2.77 4.79
N GLY A 287 11.63 -2.07 5.39
CA GLY A 287 13.05 -2.22 5.09
C GLY A 287 13.47 -1.72 3.71
N ARG A 288 12.57 -1.08 2.93
CA ARG A 288 12.94 -0.47 1.66
C ARG A 288 13.67 0.85 1.91
N PHE A 289 14.80 1.02 1.24
CA PHE A 289 15.46 2.32 1.15
C PHE A 289 14.69 3.21 0.18
N LEU A 290 14.25 4.35 0.67
CA LEU A 290 13.62 5.36 -0.19
C LEU A 290 14.67 6.15 -0.95
N SER A 291 14.42 6.34 -2.25
CA SER A 291 15.20 7.28 -3.06
C SER A 291 15.09 8.72 -2.50
N PRO A 292 16.04 9.61 -2.78
CA PRO A 292 15.94 11.01 -2.34
C PRO A 292 14.62 11.69 -2.75
N PRO A 293 14.11 11.55 -3.99
CA PRO A 293 12.80 12.09 -4.35
C PRO A 293 11.63 11.46 -3.54
N ALA A 294 11.66 10.14 -3.33
CA ALA A 294 10.63 9.47 -2.53
C ALA A 294 10.64 9.94 -1.08
N ARG A 295 11.82 10.11 -0.50
CA ARG A 295 11.98 10.64 0.86
C ARG A 295 11.48 12.08 0.97
N ALA A 296 11.86 12.94 0.02
CA ALA A 296 11.41 14.33 -0.02
C ALA A 296 9.87 14.43 -0.13
N PHE A 297 9.26 13.56 -0.94
CA PHE A 297 7.79 13.50 -1.03
C PHE A 297 7.15 13.03 0.28
N VAL A 298 7.71 12.02 0.94
CA VAL A 298 7.20 11.56 2.25
C VAL A 298 7.35 12.64 3.31
N ASP A 299 8.47 13.35 3.34
CA ASP A 299 8.68 14.48 4.27
C ASP A 299 7.66 15.61 4.02
N LEU A 300 7.28 15.86 2.78
CA LEU A 300 6.22 16.82 2.43
C LEU A 300 4.85 16.35 2.94
N VAL A 301 4.53 15.06 2.80
CA VAL A 301 3.24 14.50 3.24
C VAL A 301 3.16 14.41 4.76
N LYS A 302 4.23 14.03 5.41
CA LYS A 302 4.32 13.83 6.87
C LYS A 302 5.72 14.16 7.39
N PRO A 303 6.01 15.44 7.67
CA PRO A 303 7.35 15.91 8.05
C PRO A 303 8.00 15.19 9.23
N SER A 304 7.21 14.61 10.15
CA SER A 304 7.70 13.91 11.34
C SER A 304 7.97 12.42 11.14
N LEU A 305 7.76 11.88 9.93
CA LEU A 305 7.81 10.43 9.73
C LEU A 305 9.20 9.84 9.96
N PHE A 306 10.25 10.55 9.53
CA PHE A 306 11.63 10.10 9.68
C PHE A 306 12.36 10.66 10.91
N THR A 307 11.73 11.56 11.67
CA THR A 307 12.32 12.13 12.89
C THR A 307 12.09 11.26 14.12
N ARG A 308 11.16 10.33 14.10
CA ARG A 308 10.99 9.34 15.18
C ARG A 308 11.94 8.17 14.95
N ARG A 309 12.80 7.90 15.92
CA ARG A 309 13.66 6.69 16.03
C ARG A 309 12.90 5.38 15.90
N ASP A 310 11.58 5.40 16.10
CA ASP A 310 10.69 4.25 16.17
C ASP A 310 10.52 3.48 14.84
N TRP A 311 10.94 4.05 13.70
CA TRP A 311 10.89 3.37 12.40
C TRP A 311 11.94 2.28 12.20
N TYR A 312 13.02 2.34 13.01
CA TYR A 312 14.06 1.32 13.01
C TYR A 312 13.88 0.30 14.14
N GLU A 313 13.09 0.62 15.18
CA GLU A 313 12.93 -0.18 16.38
C GLU A 313 11.61 -0.95 16.49
N SER A 314 10.62 -0.74 15.62
CA SER A 314 9.33 -1.44 15.64
C SER A 314 9.37 -2.92 15.21
N GLY A 315 10.58 -3.52 15.15
CA GLY A 315 10.78 -4.95 14.99
C GLY A 315 10.85 -5.76 16.29
N HIS A 316 10.87 -5.12 17.45
CA HIS A 316 11.07 -5.82 18.73
C HIS A 316 10.28 -5.14 19.84
N SER A 317 8.96 -5.34 19.90
CA SER A 317 8.19 -5.34 21.16
C SER A 317 6.73 -5.67 20.86
N GLU A 318 6.36 -6.91 21.12
CA GLU A 318 5.32 -7.24 22.07
C GLU A 318 5.25 -8.77 22.19
N ARG A 319 5.43 -9.19 23.44
CA ARG A 319 5.21 -10.56 23.93
C ARG A 319 3.74 -10.77 24.22
#